data_9023ecce24db585cc9deede33be68923
#
_entry.id   9023ecce24db585cc9deede33be68923
#
_cell.length_a   1.000
_cell.length_b   1.000
_cell.length_c   1.000
_cell.angle_alpha   90.00
_cell.angle_beta   90.00
_cell.angle_gamma   90.00
#
_symmetry.space_group_name_H-M   'P 1'
#
loop_
_entity.id
_entity.type
_entity.pdbx_description
1 polymer ?
#
loop_
_entity_poly.entity_id
_entity_poly.type
_entity_poly.pdbx_seq_one_letter_code
_entity_poly.pdbx_strand_id
1 'polypeptide(L)'
;MTTTNRENINRRTETRHLLRRLHTGVDAVKNNHSMRLVMGGFLIVVTLLWIFRGIIFGINNLGPFAQPVDGMVRLLLLIFALMGGVALLIIMGTPHGEKATREGLLKVGLVNHAGEAPVLISKFQDKNNSRLTVWEFDPCGIPLEDWEDKRARIETALDITIAKMAW
;
A
#
# COMPACT_ATOMS: atom_id res chain seq x y z
N MET A 1 10.81 28.49 11.07
CA MET A 1 10.33 27.60 9.98
C MET A 1 8.83 27.46 10.15
N THR A 2 8.07 28.02 9.23
CA THR A 2 6.61 28.15 9.32
C THR A 2 5.91 26.79 9.20
N THR A 3 4.87 26.56 9.97
CA THR A 3 4.00 25.36 10.01
C THR A 3 3.57 24.91 8.62
N THR A 4 3.31 25.82 7.71
CA THR A 4 2.92 25.59 6.32
C THR A 4 3.99 24.82 5.51
N ASN A 5 5.26 25.01 5.80
CA ASN A 5 6.35 24.33 5.08
C ASN A 5 6.49 22.86 5.52
N ARG A 6 6.21 22.57 6.80
CA ARG A 6 6.18 21.18 7.33
C ARG A 6 5.00 20.38 6.77
N GLU A 7 3.81 20.98 6.67
CA GLU A 7 2.64 20.33 6.08
C GLU A 7 2.84 20.00 4.60
N ASN A 8 3.47 20.88 3.83
CA ASN A 8 3.74 20.66 2.42
C ASN A 8 4.80 19.55 2.19
N ILE A 9 5.79 19.44 3.07
CA ILE A 9 6.80 18.37 3.03
C ILE A 9 6.15 17.03 3.37
N ASN A 10 5.32 16.97 4.41
CA ASN A 10 4.63 15.74 4.80
C ASN A 10 3.66 15.26 3.70
N ARG A 11 2.90 16.16 3.08
CA ARG A 11 2.02 15.79 1.95
C ARG A 11 2.78 15.24 0.75
N ARG A 12 3.97 15.78 0.44
CA ARG A 12 4.80 15.28 -0.67
C ARG A 12 5.41 13.91 -0.38
N THR A 13 5.78 13.63 0.86
CA THR A 13 6.27 12.31 1.26
C THR A 13 5.15 11.28 1.25
N GLU A 14 3.98 11.59 1.80
CA GLU A 14 2.82 10.70 1.78
C GLU A 14 2.37 10.35 0.36
N THR A 15 2.33 11.31 -0.55
CA THR A 15 1.96 11.03 -1.96
C THR A 15 2.98 10.13 -2.66
N ARG A 16 4.28 10.30 -2.39
CA ARG A 16 5.32 9.41 -2.93
C ARG A 16 5.17 7.99 -2.40
N HIS A 17 4.87 7.82 -1.11
CA HIS A 17 4.63 6.50 -0.51
C HIS A 17 3.39 5.83 -1.11
N LEU A 18 2.31 6.57 -1.33
CA LEU A 18 1.10 6.04 -1.97
C LEU A 18 1.36 5.60 -3.42
N LEU A 19 2.07 6.40 -4.20
CA LEU A 19 2.43 6.05 -5.57
C LEU A 19 3.32 4.80 -5.63
N ARG A 20 4.32 4.69 -4.74
CA ARG A 20 5.13 3.47 -4.63
C ARG A 20 4.29 2.25 -4.27
N ARG A 21 3.39 2.36 -3.29
CA ARG A 21 2.48 1.26 -2.91
C ARG A 21 1.58 0.84 -4.06
N LEU A 22 1.07 1.78 -4.84
CA LEU A 22 0.31 1.48 -6.06
C LEU A 22 1.15 0.68 -7.05
N HIS A 23 2.39 1.11 -7.31
CA HIS A 23 3.30 0.40 -8.21
C HIS A 23 3.62 -1.01 -7.70
N THR A 24 3.96 -1.14 -6.42
CA THR A 24 4.21 -2.44 -5.78
C THR A 24 2.96 -3.32 -5.80
N GLY A 25 1.75 -2.74 -5.65
CA GLY A 25 0.48 -3.46 -5.77
C GLY A 25 0.24 -4.01 -7.17
N VAL A 26 0.53 -3.23 -8.20
CA VAL A 26 0.46 -3.68 -9.60
C VAL A 26 1.43 -4.84 -9.85
N ASP A 27 2.67 -4.73 -9.38
CA ASP A 27 3.67 -5.80 -9.50
C ASP A 27 3.27 -7.05 -8.71
N ALA A 28 2.67 -6.88 -7.54
CA ALA A 28 2.15 -7.98 -6.74
C ALA A 28 1.02 -8.73 -7.47
N VAL A 29 0.08 -8.01 -8.10
CA VAL A 29 -0.97 -8.61 -8.93
C VAL A 29 -0.37 -9.33 -10.14
N LYS A 30 0.67 -8.77 -10.77
CA LYS A 30 1.34 -9.37 -11.92
C LYS A 30 2.09 -10.66 -11.57
N ASN A 31 2.71 -10.72 -10.40
CA ASN A 31 3.61 -11.81 -10.03
C ASN A 31 2.97 -12.87 -9.11
N ASN A 32 1.88 -12.53 -8.40
CA ASN A 32 1.24 -13.43 -7.43
C ASN A 32 -0.13 -13.91 -7.93
N HIS A 33 -0.28 -15.24 -8.08
CA HIS A 33 -1.51 -15.86 -8.55
C HIS A 33 -2.71 -15.54 -7.63
N SER A 34 -2.52 -15.60 -6.32
CA SER A 34 -3.60 -15.32 -5.36
C SER A 34 -4.10 -13.87 -5.46
N MET A 35 -3.20 -12.92 -5.68
CA MET A 35 -3.57 -11.51 -5.83
C MET A 35 -4.29 -11.22 -7.15
N ARG A 36 -3.93 -11.96 -8.23
CA ARG A 36 -4.70 -11.92 -9.48
C ARG A 36 -6.14 -12.41 -9.29
N LEU A 37 -6.33 -13.48 -8.52
CA LEU A 37 -7.67 -13.99 -8.22
C LEU A 37 -8.52 -12.98 -7.46
N VAL A 38 -7.95 -12.31 -6.46
CA VAL A 38 -8.66 -11.28 -5.70
C VAL A 38 -9.04 -10.09 -6.59
N MET A 39 -8.10 -9.60 -7.40
CA MET A 39 -8.39 -8.51 -8.35
C MET A 39 -9.40 -8.93 -9.42
N GLY A 40 -9.27 -10.14 -9.95
CA GLY A 40 -10.22 -10.73 -10.89
C GLY A 40 -11.62 -10.87 -10.28
N GLY A 41 -11.71 -11.35 -9.05
CA GLY A 41 -12.97 -11.44 -8.29
C GLY A 41 -13.62 -10.07 -8.12
N PHE A 42 -12.85 -9.05 -7.75
CA PHE A 42 -13.35 -7.67 -7.65
C PHE A 42 -13.93 -7.17 -8.98
N LEU A 43 -13.20 -7.38 -10.10
CA LEU A 43 -13.67 -6.97 -11.43
C LEU A 43 -14.96 -7.72 -11.84
N ILE A 44 -15.07 -9.01 -11.52
CA ILE A 44 -16.28 -9.80 -11.76
C ILE A 44 -17.45 -9.22 -10.98
N VAL A 45 -17.28 -8.92 -9.68
CA VAL A 45 -18.33 -8.32 -8.84
C VAL A 45 -18.79 -6.98 -9.41
N VAL A 46 -17.85 -6.09 -9.77
CA VAL A 46 -18.19 -4.79 -10.39
C VAL A 46 -18.95 -4.98 -11.70
N THR A 47 -18.52 -5.93 -12.53
CA THR A 47 -19.18 -6.24 -13.82
C THR A 47 -20.61 -6.76 -13.59
N LEU A 48 -20.80 -7.67 -12.64
CA LEU A 48 -22.13 -8.18 -12.28
C LEU A 48 -23.04 -7.07 -11.75
N LEU A 49 -22.53 -6.21 -10.86
CA LEU A 49 -23.27 -5.05 -10.37
C LEU A 49 -23.66 -4.10 -11.52
N TRP A 50 -22.77 -3.92 -12.49
CA TRP A 50 -23.02 -3.09 -13.66
C TRP A 50 -24.12 -3.67 -14.55
N ILE A 51 -24.11 -4.99 -14.81
CA ILE A 51 -25.09 -5.68 -15.64
C ILE A 51 -26.46 -5.72 -14.94
N PHE A 52 -26.48 -6.10 -13.68
CA PHE A 52 -27.72 -6.33 -12.92
C PHE A 52 -28.22 -5.10 -12.17
N ARG A 53 -27.62 -3.91 -12.37
CA ARG A 53 -27.97 -2.68 -11.64
C ARG A 53 -29.47 -2.35 -11.68
N GLY A 54 -30.13 -2.57 -12.84
CA GLY A 54 -31.55 -2.30 -13.01
C GLY A 54 -32.44 -3.11 -12.07
N ILE A 55 -32.04 -4.36 -11.80
CA ILE A 55 -32.76 -5.28 -10.92
C ILE A 55 -32.38 -4.99 -9.46
N ILE A 56 -31.07 -4.90 -9.18
CA ILE A 56 -30.53 -4.74 -7.82
C ILE A 56 -31.02 -3.45 -7.17
N PHE A 57 -31.02 -2.34 -7.92
CA PHE A 57 -31.44 -1.02 -7.42
C PHE A 57 -32.90 -0.70 -7.73
N GLY A 58 -33.68 -1.64 -8.27
CA GLY A 58 -35.10 -1.46 -8.56
C GLY A 58 -35.41 -0.39 -9.60
N ILE A 59 -34.43 0.00 -10.44
CA ILE A 59 -34.50 1.10 -11.40
C ILE A 59 -35.64 0.85 -12.40
N ASN A 60 -35.85 -0.41 -12.79
CA ASN A 60 -36.89 -0.79 -13.76
C ASN A 60 -38.33 -0.48 -13.31
N ASN A 61 -38.54 -0.27 -12.00
CA ASN A 61 -39.85 -0.01 -11.41
C ASN A 61 -40.16 1.51 -11.23
N LEU A 62 -39.17 2.39 -11.58
CA LEU A 62 -39.29 3.83 -11.31
C LEU A 62 -40.02 4.64 -12.41
N GLY A 63 -40.51 3.98 -13.47
CA GLY A 63 -41.22 4.65 -14.55
C GLY A 63 -40.40 5.80 -15.17
N PRO A 64 -40.97 7.06 -15.22
CA PRO A 64 -40.29 8.18 -15.86
C PRO A 64 -38.98 8.62 -15.14
N PHE A 65 -38.79 8.24 -13.90
CA PHE A 65 -37.57 8.55 -13.12
C PHE A 65 -36.46 7.52 -13.32
N ALA A 66 -36.70 6.45 -14.07
CA ALA A 66 -35.71 5.38 -14.29
C ALA A 66 -34.41 5.90 -14.96
N GLN A 67 -34.52 6.77 -15.98
CA GLN A 67 -33.38 7.29 -16.71
C GLN A 67 -32.40 8.12 -15.85
N PRO A 68 -32.86 9.18 -15.12
CA PRO A 68 -31.93 9.95 -14.28
C PRO A 68 -31.33 9.12 -13.13
N VAL A 69 -32.11 8.21 -12.54
CA VAL A 69 -31.59 7.31 -11.47
C VAL A 69 -30.57 6.33 -12.02
N ASP A 70 -30.79 5.74 -13.21
CA ASP A 70 -29.81 4.85 -13.85
C ASP A 70 -28.49 5.58 -14.13
N GLY A 71 -28.57 6.85 -14.57
CA GLY A 71 -27.38 7.69 -14.75
C GLY A 71 -26.57 7.90 -13.46
N MET A 72 -27.24 8.22 -12.36
CA MET A 72 -26.61 8.36 -11.04
C MET A 72 -25.98 7.05 -10.56
N VAL A 73 -26.70 5.94 -10.68
CA VAL A 73 -26.20 4.62 -10.27
C VAL A 73 -24.97 4.22 -11.08
N ARG A 74 -24.95 4.46 -12.39
CA ARG A 74 -23.74 4.23 -13.22
C ARG A 74 -22.56 5.04 -12.75
N LEU A 75 -22.74 6.33 -12.47
CA LEU A 75 -21.69 7.21 -11.96
C LEU A 75 -21.14 6.70 -10.63
N LEU A 76 -22.01 6.33 -9.69
CA LEU A 76 -21.62 5.79 -8.39
C LEU A 76 -20.85 4.47 -8.52
N LEU A 77 -21.29 3.56 -9.38
CA LEU A 77 -20.60 2.30 -9.64
C LEU A 77 -19.22 2.53 -10.26
N LEU A 78 -19.08 3.53 -11.14
CA LEU A 78 -17.79 3.88 -11.74
C LEU A 78 -16.82 4.44 -10.69
N ILE A 79 -17.30 5.34 -9.82
CA ILE A 79 -16.52 5.87 -8.70
C ILE A 79 -16.10 4.72 -7.76
N PHE A 80 -17.05 3.82 -7.42
CA PHE A 80 -16.76 2.65 -6.59
C PHE A 80 -15.72 1.73 -7.21
N ALA A 81 -15.81 1.47 -8.51
CA ALA A 81 -14.84 0.65 -9.23
C ALA A 81 -13.44 1.27 -9.21
N LEU A 82 -13.33 2.57 -9.46
CA LEU A 82 -12.05 3.28 -9.43
C LEU A 82 -11.46 3.33 -8.02
N MET A 83 -12.22 3.80 -7.04
CA MET A 83 -11.74 3.92 -5.66
C MET A 83 -11.46 2.56 -5.04
N GLY A 84 -12.33 1.58 -5.25
CA GLY A 84 -12.15 0.21 -4.77
C GLY A 84 -10.94 -0.46 -5.40
N GLY A 85 -10.73 -0.31 -6.70
CA GLY A 85 -9.57 -0.83 -7.40
C GLY A 85 -8.25 -0.22 -6.90
N VAL A 86 -8.20 1.10 -6.73
CA VAL A 86 -7.04 1.79 -6.15
C VAL A 86 -6.79 1.35 -4.71
N ALA A 87 -7.82 1.28 -3.87
CA ALA A 87 -7.70 0.83 -2.49
C ALA A 87 -7.16 -0.61 -2.40
N LEU A 88 -7.66 -1.52 -3.24
CA LEU A 88 -7.15 -2.89 -3.31
C LEU A 88 -5.67 -2.94 -3.72
N LEU A 89 -5.26 -2.16 -4.71
CA LEU A 89 -3.85 -2.08 -5.12
C LEU A 89 -2.96 -1.58 -3.99
N ILE A 90 -3.39 -0.57 -3.23
CA ILE A 90 -2.64 -0.05 -2.07
C ILE A 90 -2.53 -1.12 -0.98
N ILE A 91 -3.62 -1.83 -0.67
CA ILE A 91 -3.62 -2.90 0.34
C ILE A 91 -2.68 -4.04 -0.09
N MET A 92 -2.75 -4.45 -1.36
CA MET A 92 -1.88 -5.50 -1.91
C MET A 92 -0.41 -5.10 -1.99
N GLY A 93 -0.14 -3.79 -2.19
CA GLY A 93 1.21 -3.24 -2.22
C GLY A 93 1.79 -2.96 -0.83
N THR A 94 1.00 -3.12 0.24
CA THR A 94 1.47 -2.91 1.61
C THR A 94 2.16 -4.19 2.12
N PRO A 95 3.46 -4.17 2.43
CA PRO A 95 4.16 -5.34 2.91
C PRO A 95 3.63 -5.81 4.27
N HIS A 96 3.50 -7.14 4.43
CA HIS A 96 3.06 -7.72 5.69
C HIS A 96 4.03 -7.38 6.83
N GLY A 97 3.50 -6.87 7.92
CA GLY A 97 4.29 -6.49 9.10
C GLY A 97 4.87 -5.08 9.07
N GLU A 98 4.52 -4.23 8.11
CA GLU A 98 5.01 -2.84 8.03
C GLU A 98 4.84 -2.08 9.35
N LYS A 99 3.66 -2.16 9.98
CA LYS A 99 3.38 -1.49 11.26
C LYS A 99 4.29 -2.00 12.37
N ALA A 100 4.40 -3.33 12.52
CA ALA A 100 5.23 -3.94 13.54
C ALA A 100 6.71 -3.60 13.32
N THR A 101 7.18 -3.62 12.08
CA THR A 101 8.54 -3.22 11.70
C THR A 101 8.80 -1.76 12.06
N ARG A 102 7.90 -0.86 11.71
CA ARG A 102 8.02 0.57 12.03
C ARG A 102 8.02 0.82 13.54
N GLU A 103 7.15 0.17 14.29
CA GLU A 103 7.14 0.24 15.75
C GLU A 103 8.43 -0.29 16.36
N GLY A 104 8.97 -1.40 15.83
CA GLY A 104 10.26 -1.95 16.24
C GLY A 104 11.40 -0.95 16.03
N LEU A 105 11.48 -0.34 14.85
CA LEU A 105 12.50 0.68 14.54
C LEU A 105 12.35 1.95 15.38
N LEU A 106 11.13 2.38 15.68
CA LEU A 106 10.87 3.50 16.61
C LEU A 106 11.38 3.19 18.03
N LYS A 107 11.14 1.96 18.54
CA LYS A 107 11.62 1.53 19.86
C LYS A 107 13.15 1.49 19.95
N VAL A 108 13.82 1.15 18.85
CA VAL A 108 15.30 1.18 18.74
C VAL A 108 15.82 2.61 18.66
N GLY A 109 14.96 3.58 18.41
CA GLY A 109 15.34 4.98 18.22
C GLY A 109 15.99 5.25 16.86
N LEU A 110 15.69 4.41 15.85
CA LEU A 110 16.11 4.67 14.47
C LEU A 110 15.12 5.66 13.83
N VAL A 111 15.38 6.93 14.03
CA VAL A 111 14.53 8.03 13.57
C VAL A 111 15.37 9.15 12.99
N ASN A 112 14.82 9.88 12.03
CA ASN A 112 15.45 11.08 11.49
C ASN A 112 15.26 12.26 12.43
N HIS A 113 15.83 13.43 12.08
CA HIS A 113 15.70 14.67 12.86
C HIS A 113 14.25 15.17 13.04
N ALA A 114 13.30 14.67 12.23
CA ALA A 114 11.88 14.96 12.36
C ALA A 114 11.13 13.96 13.25
N GLY A 115 11.82 12.92 13.77
CA GLY A 115 11.23 11.85 14.58
C GLY A 115 10.55 10.76 13.74
N GLU A 116 10.81 10.71 12.44
CA GLU A 116 10.21 9.71 11.54
C GLU A 116 11.10 8.47 11.44
N ALA A 117 10.50 7.29 11.59
CA ALA A 117 11.18 6.02 11.37
C ALA A 117 11.17 5.63 9.90
N PRO A 118 12.14 4.82 9.45
CA PRO A 118 12.16 4.26 8.12
C PRO A 118 10.89 3.48 7.80
N VAL A 119 10.46 3.54 6.53
CA VAL A 119 9.26 2.87 6.06
C VAL A 119 9.63 1.65 5.25
N LEU A 120 9.10 0.49 5.61
CA LEU A 120 9.28 -0.75 4.84
C LEU A 120 8.52 -0.62 3.50
N ILE A 121 9.26 -0.69 2.39
CA ILE A 121 8.71 -0.59 1.04
C ILE A 121 8.33 -1.96 0.52
N SER A 122 9.26 -2.92 0.62
CA SER A 122 9.05 -4.26 0.11
C SER A 122 9.77 -5.31 0.97
N LYS A 123 9.26 -6.53 0.90
CA LYS A 123 9.83 -7.71 1.55
C LYS A 123 9.67 -8.89 0.61
N PHE A 124 10.77 -9.42 0.10
CA PHE A 124 10.74 -10.54 -0.82
C PHE A 124 11.90 -11.50 -0.57
N GLN A 125 11.75 -12.73 -1.05
CA GLN A 125 12.78 -13.75 -0.95
C GLN A 125 13.83 -13.54 -2.04
N ASP A 126 15.11 -13.65 -1.71
CA ASP A 126 16.18 -13.54 -2.70
C ASP A 126 16.04 -14.64 -3.76
N LYS A 127 16.16 -14.25 -5.04
CA LYS A 127 16.07 -15.18 -6.18
C LYS A 127 17.20 -16.21 -6.20
N ASN A 128 18.36 -15.85 -5.69
CA ASN A 128 19.56 -16.69 -5.71
C ASN A 128 19.71 -17.53 -4.44
N ASN A 129 19.07 -17.13 -3.34
CA ASN A 129 19.14 -17.81 -2.06
C ASN A 129 17.80 -17.75 -1.32
N SER A 130 17.04 -18.84 -1.38
CA SER A 130 15.71 -18.92 -0.72
C SER A 130 15.74 -18.81 0.82
N ARG A 131 16.93 -18.87 1.45
CA ARG A 131 17.09 -18.66 2.89
C ARG A 131 17.23 -17.19 3.26
N LEU A 132 17.44 -16.30 2.27
CA LEU A 132 17.58 -14.87 2.49
C LEU A 132 16.29 -14.15 2.11
N THR A 133 15.88 -13.22 2.94
CA THR A 133 14.78 -12.30 2.67
C THR A 133 15.37 -10.89 2.53
N VAL A 134 15.07 -10.24 1.41
CA VAL A 134 15.46 -8.86 1.17
C VAL A 134 14.35 -7.95 1.69
N TRP A 135 14.74 -6.99 2.51
CA TRP A 135 13.86 -5.95 3.03
C TRP A 135 14.32 -4.61 2.49
N GLU A 136 13.48 -3.95 1.75
CA GLU A 136 13.74 -2.63 1.22
C GLU A 136 13.06 -1.56 2.07
N PHE A 137 13.81 -0.59 2.52
CA PHE A 137 13.31 0.52 3.31
C PHE A 137 13.46 1.84 2.57
N ASP A 138 12.53 2.77 2.79
CA ASP A 138 12.78 4.18 2.60
C ASP A 138 13.46 4.69 3.87
N PRO A 139 14.74 5.11 3.78
CA PRO A 139 15.51 5.47 4.97
C PRO A 139 15.05 6.79 5.60
N CYS A 140 14.15 7.55 4.98
CA CYS A 140 13.68 8.85 5.46
C CYS A 140 14.80 9.84 5.80
N GLY A 141 15.95 9.73 5.09
CA GLY A 141 17.12 10.58 5.30
C GLY A 141 18.04 10.16 6.46
N ILE A 142 17.91 8.94 6.97
CA ILE A 142 18.79 8.37 7.99
C ILE A 142 20.02 7.76 7.27
N PRO A 143 21.26 8.13 7.61
CA PRO A 143 22.46 7.58 6.99
C PRO A 143 22.68 6.10 7.31
N LEU A 144 23.40 5.38 6.46
CA LEU A 144 23.67 3.95 6.64
C LEU A 144 24.44 3.64 7.93
N GLU A 145 25.31 4.56 8.34
CA GLU A 145 26.09 4.47 9.56
C GLU A 145 25.20 4.30 10.81
N ASP A 146 24.10 5.06 10.90
CA ASP A 146 23.15 4.96 12.01
C ASP A 146 22.43 3.60 12.04
N TRP A 147 22.23 2.98 10.89
CA TRP A 147 21.68 1.63 10.79
C TRP A 147 22.69 0.58 11.25
N GLU A 148 23.94 0.73 10.84
CA GLU A 148 25.03 -0.19 11.23
C GLU A 148 25.29 -0.11 12.73
N ASP A 149 25.34 1.08 13.29
CA ASP A 149 25.54 1.29 14.74
C ASP A 149 24.42 0.67 15.59
N LYS A 150 23.20 0.67 15.08
CA LYS A 150 22.03 0.11 15.78
C LYS A 150 21.71 -1.33 15.36
N ARG A 151 22.52 -1.97 14.53
CA ARG A 151 22.28 -3.28 13.94
C ARG A 151 21.81 -4.32 14.97
N ALA A 152 22.53 -4.52 16.05
CA ALA A 152 22.19 -5.53 17.06
C ALA A 152 20.82 -5.27 17.72
N ARG A 153 20.47 -3.99 17.92
CA ARG A 153 19.16 -3.60 18.46
C ARG A 153 18.04 -3.83 17.46
N ILE A 154 18.30 -3.58 16.17
CA ILE A 154 17.33 -3.82 15.08
C ILE A 154 17.08 -5.31 14.95
N GLU A 155 18.14 -6.15 14.97
CA GLU A 155 18.01 -7.61 14.92
C GLU A 155 17.15 -8.12 16.07
N THR A 156 17.36 -7.62 17.29
CA THR A 156 16.56 -7.99 18.47
C THR A 156 15.11 -7.50 18.34
N ALA A 157 14.89 -6.26 17.90
CA ALA A 157 13.55 -5.67 17.85
C ALA A 157 12.67 -6.27 16.75
N LEU A 158 13.25 -6.74 15.67
CA LEU A 158 12.54 -7.34 14.53
C LEU A 158 12.61 -8.87 14.51
N ASP A 159 13.32 -9.49 15.45
CA ASP A 159 13.56 -10.94 15.54
C ASP A 159 14.14 -11.50 14.23
N ILE A 160 15.20 -10.88 13.74
CA ILE A 160 15.87 -11.23 12.49
C ILE A 160 17.38 -11.24 12.67
N THR A 161 18.08 -11.91 11.76
CA THR A 161 19.53 -11.79 11.64
C THR A 161 19.86 -11.07 10.33
N ILE A 162 20.58 -9.97 10.41
CA ILE A 162 20.95 -9.15 9.26
C ILE A 162 22.24 -9.68 8.64
N ALA A 163 22.16 -10.21 7.44
CA ALA A 163 23.35 -10.67 6.70
C ALA A 163 24.17 -9.49 6.16
N LYS A 164 23.49 -8.51 5.53
CA LYS A 164 24.12 -7.34 4.92
C LYS A 164 23.17 -6.15 4.89
N MET A 165 23.69 -4.96 5.11
CA MET A 165 23.02 -3.69 4.83
C MET A 165 23.71 -3.03 3.64
N ALA A 166 22.95 -2.44 2.73
CA ALA A 166 23.46 -1.71 1.57
C ALA A 166 22.44 -0.71 1.05
N TRP A 167 22.89 0.33 0.41
CA TRP A 167 22.09 1.28 -0.38
C TRP A 167 21.90 0.77 -1.79
#